data_5572369d998556b2a49f0001e36f4e9b
#
_entry.id   5572369d998556b2a49f0001e36f4e9b
#
_cell.length_a   1.000
_cell.length_b   1.000
_cell.length_c   1.000
_cell.angle_alpha   90.00
_cell.angle_beta   90.00
_cell.angle_gamma   90.00
#
_symmetry.space_group_name_H-M   'P 1'
#
loop_
_entity.id
_entity.type
_entity.pdbx_description
1 polymer ?
#
loop_
_entity_poly.entity_id
_entity_poly.type
_entity_poly.pdbx_seq_one_letter_code
_entity_poly.pdbx_strand_id
1 'polypeptide(L)'
;GEGKRKLQPSNGTNGATFSKQGTYYIHSYSDEKTPPLYSLYKTKNNKIVRELLENSQLLNTLKPFNFSNKEFSKIEINGNELNAWIIRPRNFNPKKKYPLLMFQYSGPGSQQVANRWGDPRTLWHKYLANQGYIIACVDGIGTGYKGAKFKKSTYLNLVKLEALDQIDVAKHFGSLPYIDDKRIGIWGWSFGGHMAAHCLLTGKETF
;
A
#
# COMPACT_ATOMS: atom_id res chain seq x y z
N GLY A 1 7.52 -30.45 -16.70
CA GLY A 1 7.35 -29.21 -17.47
C GLY A 1 8.62 -28.39 -17.45
N GLU A 2 8.94 -27.76 -18.54
CA GLU A 2 10.07 -26.83 -18.65
C GLU A 2 9.98 -25.75 -17.56
N GLY A 3 11.13 -25.30 -17.07
CA GLY A 3 11.24 -24.41 -15.93
C GLY A 3 10.46 -23.09 -16.08
N LYS A 4 10.00 -22.55 -14.96
CA LYS A 4 9.32 -21.24 -14.91
C LYS A 4 10.29 -20.12 -15.28
N ARG A 5 9.95 -19.30 -16.26
CA ARG A 5 10.68 -18.09 -16.64
C ARG A 5 9.89 -16.85 -16.31
N LYS A 6 10.50 -15.88 -15.63
CA LYS A 6 9.93 -14.57 -15.40
C LYS A 6 10.06 -13.74 -16.68
N LEU A 7 8.93 -13.29 -17.25
CA LEU A 7 8.90 -12.51 -18.49
C LEU A 7 9.44 -11.09 -18.27
N GLN A 8 9.03 -10.45 -17.18
CA GLN A 8 9.44 -9.08 -16.83
C GLN A 8 9.99 -9.06 -15.39
N PRO A 9 11.31 -8.92 -15.22
CA PRO A 9 11.97 -9.05 -13.91
C PRO A 9 11.99 -7.77 -13.08
N SER A 10 11.32 -6.69 -13.50
CA SER A 10 11.30 -5.40 -12.80
C SER A 10 10.67 -5.48 -11.42
N ASN A 11 11.22 -4.72 -10.46
CA ASN A 11 10.65 -4.54 -9.13
C ASN A 11 9.46 -3.60 -9.22
N GLY A 12 8.28 -4.06 -8.84
CA GLY A 12 7.03 -3.32 -8.91
C GLY A 12 5.86 -4.27 -9.14
N THR A 13 4.73 -3.73 -9.47
CA THR A 13 3.53 -4.50 -9.81
C THR A 13 3.50 -4.71 -11.32
N ASN A 14 3.51 -5.97 -11.73
CA ASN A 14 3.49 -6.40 -13.12
C ASN A 14 2.21 -7.18 -13.41
N GLY A 15 1.57 -6.89 -14.55
CA GLY A 15 0.46 -7.64 -15.08
C GLY A 15 0.70 -8.05 -16.53
N ALA A 16 0.05 -9.12 -16.98
CA ALA A 16 0.10 -9.56 -18.36
C ALA A 16 -1.27 -10.02 -18.85
N THR A 17 -1.73 -9.44 -19.94
CA THR A 17 -2.97 -9.85 -20.62
C THR A 17 -2.60 -10.42 -21.97
N PHE A 18 -2.83 -11.72 -22.15
CA PHE A 18 -2.46 -12.44 -23.37
C PHE A 18 -3.56 -12.35 -24.43
N SER A 19 -3.14 -12.31 -25.72
CA SER A 19 -4.03 -12.53 -26.86
C SER A 19 -4.61 -13.96 -26.82
N LYS A 20 -5.73 -14.19 -27.52
CA LYS A 20 -6.43 -15.50 -27.52
C LYS A 20 -5.51 -16.67 -27.86
N GLN A 21 -4.58 -16.50 -28.80
CA GLN A 21 -3.61 -17.53 -29.20
C GLN A 21 -2.30 -17.45 -28.40
N GLY A 22 -2.16 -16.57 -27.44
CA GLY A 22 -0.93 -16.40 -26.66
C GLY A 22 0.26 -15.83 -27.45
N THR A 23 0.05 -15.35 -28.68
CA THR A 23 1.13 -14.86 -29.58
C THR A 23 1.70 -13.52 -29.10
N TYR A 24 0.86 -12.69 -28.52
CA TYR A 24 1.18 -11.38 -27.95
C TYR A 24 0.64 -11.25 -26.53
N TYR A 25 1.22 -10.34 -25.78
CA TYR A 25 0.65 -9.91 -24.50
C TYR A 25 0.86 -8.42 -24.28
N ILE A 26 -0.11 -7.79 -23.60
CA ILE A 26 0.04 -6.45 -23.06
C ILE A 26 0.63 -6.60 -21.67
N HIS A 27 1.81 -6.03 -21.45
CA HIS A 27 2.44 -5.88 -20.14
C HIS A 27 1.96 -4.58 -19.52
N SER A 28 1.49 -4.63 -18.28
CA SER A 28 1.28 -3.47 -17.43
C SER A 28 2.31 -3.45 -16.32
N TYR A 29 2.86 -2.27 -16.04
CA TYR A 29 3.84 -2.07 -14.99
C TYR A 29 3.55 -0.80 -14.22
N SER A 30 3.72 -0.84 -12.90
CA SER A 30 3.83 0.37 -12.08
C SER A 30 4.63 0.06 -10.82
N ASP A 31 5.23 1.10 -10.25
CA ASP A 31 5.77 1.07 -8.90
C ASP A 31 5.36 2.36 -8.14
N GLU A 32 5.92 2.60 -6.97
CA GLU A 32 5.59 3.76 -6.14
C GLU A 32 5.90 5.10 -6.85
N LYS A 33 6.88 5.13 -7.75
CA LYS A 33 7.36 6.35 -8.45
C LYS A 33 6.91 6.41 -9.91
N THR A 34 6.49 5.27 -10.46
CA THR A 34 6.17 5.10 -11.88
C THR A 34 4.68 4.86 -12.05
N PRO A 35 3.93 5.79 -12.66
CA PRO A 35 2.52 5.56 -13.00
C PRO A 35 2.39 4.39 -13.97
N PRO A 36 1.17 3.83 -14.16
CA PRO A 36 0.97 2.67 -15.00
C PRO A 36 1.52 2.87 -16.42
N LEU A 37 2.40 1.98 -16.83
CA LEU A 37 2.94 1.87 -18.19
C LEU A 37 2.29 0.66 -18.87
N TYR A 38 2.01 0.76 -20.15
CA TYR A 38 1.45 -0.34 -20.94
C TYR A 38 2.24 -0.52 -22.22
N SER A 39 2.70 -1.75 -22.47
CA SER A 39 3.50 -2.08 -23.64
C SER A 39 3.07 -3.41 -24.25
N LEU A 40 3.03 -3.50 -25.57
CA LEU A 40 2.72 -4.72 -26.31
C LEU A 40 4.02 -5.50 -26.58
N TYR A 41 4.02 -6.77 -26.22
CA TYR A 41 5.13 -7.70 -26.42
C TYR A 41 4.76 -8.88 -27.31
N LYS A 42 5.73 -9.39 -28.04
CA LYS A 42 5.65 -10.67 -28.74
C LYS A 42 6.08 -11.79 -27.79
N THR A 43 5.20 -12.75 -27.53
CA THR A 43 5.43 -13.80 -26.50
C THR A 43 6.64 -14.67 -26.80
N LYS A 44 6.85 -15.06 -28.07
CA LYS A 44 7.91 -16.01 -28.50
C LYS A 44 9.31 -15.58 -28.06
N ASN A 45 9.64 -14.29 -28.19
CA ASN A 45 10.98 -13.78 -27.94
C ASN A 45 11.03 -12.66 -26.89
N ASN A 46 9.90 -12.34 -26.27
CA ASN A 46 9.75 -11.28 -25.27
C ASN A 46 10.24 -9.90 -25.76
N LYS A 47 10.11 -9.62 -27.06
CA LYS A 47 10.47 -8.32 -27.63
C LYS A 47 9.27 -7.38 -27.58
N ILE A 48 9.54 -6.12 -27.23
CA ILE A 48 8.59 -5.04 -27.32
C ILE A 48 8.20 -4.81 -28.79
N VAL A 49 6.92 -4.68 -29.06
CA VAL A 49 6.36 -4.36 -30.37
C VAL A 49 5.97 -2.90 -30.41
N ARG A 50 5.36 -2.41 -29.32
CA ARG A 50 4.84 -1.05 -29.23
C ARG A 50 4.66 -0.64 -27.78
N GLU A 51 5.02 0.60 -27.46
CA GLU A 51 4.58 1.27 -26.24
C GLU A 51 3.18 1.83 -26.46
N LEU A 52 2.27 1.52 -25.53
CA LEU A 52 0.87 1.91 -25.61
C LEU A 52 0.56 3.13 -24.76
N LEU A 53 1.19 3.23 -23.56
CA LEU A 53 1.01 4.33 -22.63
C LEU A 53 2.24 4.50 -21.73
N GLU A 54 2.79 5.71 -21.68
CA GLU A 54 3.97 6.06 -20.87
C GLU A 54 3.64 6.92 -19.64
N ASN A 55 2.53 7.66 -19.67
CA ASN A 55 2.10 8.60 -18.59
C ASN A 55 3.14 9.70 -18.24
N SER A 56 4.02 10.06 -19.16
CA SER A 56 5.01 11.12 -18.96
C SER A 56 4.38 12.49 -18.68
N GLN A 57 3.23 12.79 -19.30
CA GLN A 57 2.49 14.03 -19.05
C GLN A 57 2.00 14.11 -17.59
N LEU A 58 1.50 13.01 -17.02
CA LEU A 58 1.08 12.95 -15.62
C LEU A 58 2.26 13.22 -14.69
N LEU A 59 3.41 12.59 -14.93
CA LEU A 59 4.63 12.84 -14.13
C LEU A 59 5.05 14.31 -14.19
N ASN A 60 5.04 14.94 -15.37
CA ASN A 60 5.38 16.35 -15.52
C ASN A 60 4.39 17.25 -14.77
N THR A 61 3.10 16.95 -14.81
CA THR A 61 2.06 17.68 -14.07
C THR A 61 2.25 17.57 -12.55
N LEU A 62 2.70 16.42 -12.05
CA LEU A 62 2.87 16.17 -10.62
C LEU A 62 4.22 16.67 -10.06
N LYS A 63 5.22 16.89 -10.91
CA LYS A 63 6.57 17.32 -10.53
C LYS A 63 6.62 18.57 -9.65
N PRO A 64 5.85 19.66 -9.90
CA PRO A 64 5.86 20.85 -9.06
C PRO A 64 5.41 20.62 -7.62
N PHE A 65 4.55 19.64 -7.36
CA PHE A 65 4.05 19.34 -6.01
C PHE A 65 5.11 18.70 -5.12
N ASN A 66 6.14 18.11 -5.71
CA ASN A 66 7.28 17.53 -5.03
C ASN A 66 6.90 16.63 -3.84
N PHE A 67 6.03 15.69 -4.10
CA PHE A 67 5.50 14.76 -3.12
C PHE A 67 6.57 13.81 -2.55
N SER A 68 6.43 13.52 -1.26
CA SER A 68 7.18 12.43 -0.62
C SER A 68 6.72 11.06 -1.15
N ASN A 69 7.64 10.10 -1.17
CA ASN A 69 7.36 8.73 -1.58
C ASN A 69 6.98 7.87 -0.37
N LYS A 70 6.33 6.72 -0.65
CA LYS A 70 6.15 5.67 0.36
C LYS A 70 7.49 5.04 0.70
N GLU A 71 7.73 4.87 1.98
CA GLU A 71 8.83 4.09 2.53
C GLU A 71 8.26 2.77 3.02
N PHE A 72 8.70 1.66 2.42
CA PHE A 72 8.22 0.32 2.78
C PHE A 72 9.06 -0.26 3.90
N SER A 73 8.38 -0.93 4.84
CA SER A 73 9.00 -1.60 5.97
C SER A 73 8.19 -2.81 6.41
N LYS A 74 8.72 -3.50 7.42
CA LYS A 74 8.02 -4.55 8.15
C LYS A 74 8.01 -4.18 9.62
N ILE A 75 6.93 -4.49 10.31
CA ILE A 75 6.78 -4.26 11.75
C ILE A 75 6.27 -5.54 12.41
N GLU A 76 6.69 -5.78 13.65
CA GLU A 76 6.25 -6.91 14.45
C GLU A 76 5.08 -6.49 15.35
N ILE A 77 3.93 -7.13 15.15
CA ILE A 77 2.72 -6.90 15.95
C ILE A 77 2.13 -8.27 16.31
N ASN A 78 1.90 -8.51 17.58
CA ASN A 78 1.27 -9.72 18.10
C ASN A 78 1.92 -11.03 17.59
N GLY A 79 3.26 -11.04 17.47
CA GLY A 79 4.03 -12.17 16.95
C GLY A 79 3.91 -12.38 15.43
N ASN A 80 3.38 -11.42 14.71
CA ASN A 80 3.29 -11.42 13.26
C ASN A 80 4.15 -10.30 12.66
N GLU A 81 4.99 -10.64 11.70
CA GLU A 81 5.67 -9.65 10.85
C GLU A 81 4.67 -9.10 9.82
N LEU A 82 4.28 -7.84 9.95
CA LEU A 82 3.31 -7.17 9.07
C LEU A 82 4.02 -6.27 8.08
N ASN A 83 3.51 -6.23 6.83
CA ASN A 83 3.99 -5.28 5.83
C ASN A 83 3.41 -3.89 6.10
N ALA A 84 4.23 -2.87 5.97
CA ALA A 84 3.88 -1.48 6.20
C ALA A 84 4.43 -0.55 5.11
N TRP A 85 3.80 0.59 4.94
CA TRP A 85 4.41 1.75 4.33
C TRP A 85 4.08 3.01 5.13
N ILE A 86 4.98 3.99 5.04
CA ILE A 86 4.83 5.31 5.64
C ILE A 86 5.14 6.39 4.61
N ILE A 87 4.42 7.51 4.66
CA ILE A 87 4.76 8.75 3.92
C ILE A 87 5.04 9.82 4.96
N ARG A 88 6.26 10.34 4.98
CA ARG A 88 6.66 11.43 5.86
C ARG A 88 6.55 12.79 5.16
N PRO A 89 6.32 13.88 5.90
CA PRO A 89 6.46 15.21 5.36
C PRO A 89 7.81 15.41 4.67
N ARG A 90 7.84 16.18 3.59
CA ARG A 90 9.07 16.44 2.84
C ARG A 90 10.22 16.98 3.72
N ASN A 91 9.88 17.90 4.62
CA ASN A 91 10.83 18.50 5.56
C ASN A 91 10.76 17.78 6.91
N PHE A 92 10.69 16.46 6.89
CA PHE A 92 10.65 15.65 8.10
C PHE A 92 11.84 15.91 9.01
N ASN A 93 11.55 16.20 10.26
CA ASN A 93 12.56 16.38 11.31
C ASN A 93 12.24 15.40 12.48
N PRO A 94 13.08 14.40 12.75
CA PRO A 94 12.81 13.40 13.79
C PRO A 94 12.72 13.95 15.20
N LYS A 95 13.11 15.23 15.42
CA LYS A 95 12.99 15.93 16.71
C LYS A 95 11.63 16.62 16.89
N LYS A 96 10.78 16.67 15.87
CA LYS A 96 9.42 17.23 15.93
C LYS A 96 8.40 16.12 16.04
N LYS A 97 7.26 16.42 16.67
CA LYS A 97 6.10 15.53 16.70
C LYS A 97 5.10 15.87 15.59
N TYR A 98 4.58 14.84 14.94
CA TYR A 98 3.66 14.94 13.81
C TYR A 98 2.37 14.17 14.10
N PRO A 99 1.20 14.67 13.65
CA PRO A 99 -0.02 13.89 13.66
C PRO A 99 0.13 12.70 12.71
N LEU A 100 -0.43 11.56 13.08
CA LEU A 100 -0.49 10.35 12.28
C LEU A 100 -1.90 10.13 11.74
N LEU A 101 -2.03 9.89 10.44
CA LEU A 101 -3.24 9.36 9.84
C LEU A 101 -2.96 7.96 9.29
N MET A 102 -3.59 6.96 9.88
CA MET A 102 -3.51 5.58 9.42
C MET A 102 -4.55 5.31 8.34
N PHE A 103 -4.11 4.76 7.22
CA PHE A 103 -4.99 4.20 6.17
C PHE A 103 -4.99 2.68 6.26
N GLN A 104 -6.16 2.07 6.19
CA GLN A 104 -6.30 0.62 6.14
C GLN A 104 -7.56 0.21 5.35
N TYR A 105 -7.57 -1.04 4.91
CA TYR A 105 -8.75 -1.73 4.40
C TYR A 105 -9.07 -2.95 5.27
N SER A 106 -8.05 -3.74 5.61
CA SER A 106 -8.08 -4.91 6.51
C SER A 106 -9.02 -6.06 6.09
N GLY A 107 -9.69 -5.95 4.95
CA GLY A 107 -10.60 -7.00 4.48
C GLY A 107 -9.86 -8.28 4.09
N PRO A 108 -10.49 -9.47 4.24
CA PRO A 108 -9.86 -10.75 3.97
C PRO A 108 -9.28 -10.85 2.57
N GLY A 109 -7.98 -11.17 2.50
CA GLY A 109 -7.24 -11.32 1.25
C GLY A 109 -6.95 -10.01 0.51
N SER A 110 -7.31 -8.83 1.05
CA SER A 110 -6.91 -7.54 0.50
C SER A 110 -5.43 -7.27 0.73
N GLN A 111 -4.86 -6.34 -0.05
CA GLN A 111 -3.50 -5.86 0.14
C GLN A 111 -3.43 -4.37 -0.21
N GLN A 112 -3.05 -3.55 0.77
CA GLN A 112 -2.82 -2.12 0.59
C GLN A 112 -1.33 -1.76 0.55
N VAL A 113 -0.49 -2.59 1.17
CA VAL A 113 0.96 -2.43 1.14
C VAL A 113 1.52 -3.16 -0.09
N ALA A 114 1.66 -2.43 -1.18
CA ALA A 114 2.20 -2.94 -2.44
C ALA A 114 3.03 -1.86 -3.13
N ASN A 115 4.13 -2.28 -3.77
CA ASN A 115 4.94 -1.41 -4.61
C ASN A 115 4.24 -1.19 -5.95
N ARG A 116 3.32 -0.24 -5.95
CA ARG A 116 2.53 0.21 -7.12
C ARG A 116 2.22 1.69 -7.00
N TRP A 117 1.91 2.32 -8.12
CA TRP A 117 1.54 3.74 -8.17
C TRP A 117 0.38 4.09 -7.23
N GLY A 118 -0.61 3.21 -7.14
CA GLY A 118 -1.80 3.44 -6.34
C GLY A 118 -2.94 4.05 -7.15
N ASP A 119 -3.89 4.63 -6.42
CA ASP A 119 -5.10 5.27 -6.94
C ASP A 119 -5.14 6.76 -6.51
N PRO A 120 -6.19 7.52 -6.83
CA PRO A 120 -6.31 8.93 -6.45
C PRO A 120 -6.14 9.20 -4.95
N ARG A 121 -6.48 8.24 -4.07
CA ARG A 121 -6.26 8.35 -2.62
C ARG A 121 -4.78 8.48 -2.28
N THR A 122 -3.90 7.87 -3.07
CA THR A 122 -2.45 8.00 -2.88
C THR A 122 -2.00 9.46 -3.05
N LEU A 123 -2.55 10.19 -4.00
CA LEU A 123 -2.24 11.62 -4.18
C LEU A 123 -2.78 12.45 -3.01
N TRP A 124 -3.95 12.13 -2.48
CA TRP A 124 -4.48 12.76 -1.28
C TRP A 124 -3.60 12.51 -0.05
N HIS A 125 -3.12 11.27 0.14
CA HIS A 125 -2.15 10.95 1.19
C HIS A 125 -0.86 11.77 1.07
N LYS A 126 -0.31 11.87 -0.15
CA LYS A 126 0.89 12.67 -0.42
C LYS A 126 0.66 14.17 -0.18
N TYR A 127 -0.53 14.67 -0.53
CA TYR A 127 -0.94 16.04 -0.22
C TYR A 127 -0.97 16.28 1.29
N LEU A 128 -1.62 15.42 2.06
CA LEU A 128 -1.65 15.53 3.52
C LEU A 128 -0.25 15.46 4.14
N ALA A 129 0.63 14.63 3.61
CA ALA A 129 2.02 14.60 4.05
C ALA A 129 2.72 15.96 3.82
N ASN A 130 2.46 16.63 2.70
CA ASN A 130 2.95 17.99 2.47
C ASN A 130 2.35 19.03 3.44
N GLN A 131 1.17 18.76 4.02
CA GLN A 131 0.56 19.58 5.08
C GLN A 131 1.08 19.25 6.48
N GLY A 132 2.06 18.36 6.60
CA GLY A 132 2.71 18.04 7.87
C GLY A 132 2.13 16.82 8.59
N TYR A 133 1.31 16.00 7.96
CA TYR A 133 0.89 14.72 8.51
C TYR A 133 1.89 13.62 8.17
N ILE A 134 2.05 12.65 9.05
CA ILE A 134 2.59 11.35 8.71
C ILE A 134 1.42 10.44 8.33
N ILE A 135 1.53 9.76 7.18
CA ILE A 135 0.52 8.81 6.72
C ILE A 135 1.14 7.42 6.78
N ALA A 136 0.44 6.46 7.36
CA ALA A 136 0.90 5.08 7.44
C ALA A 136 -0.19 4.09 7.03
N CYS A 137 0.23 2.93 6.54
CA CYS A 137 -0.65 1.81 6.25
C CYS A 137 0.05 0.51 6.64
N VAL A 138 -0.70 -0.38 7.27
CA VAL A 138 -0.23 -1.71 7.63
C VAL A 138 -1.28 -2.74 7.23
N ASP A 139 -0.85 -3.76 6.50
CA ASP A 139 -1.67 -4.92 6.20
C ASP A 139 -1.63 -5.90 7.38
N GLY A 140 -2.64 -5.83 8.26
CA GLY A 140 -2.81 -6.66 9.44
C GLY A 140 -3.23 -8.09 9.14
N ILE A 141 -3.54 -8.85 10.17
CA ILE A 141 -3.97 -10.25 10.08
C ILE A 141 -5.17 -10.41 9.16
N GLY A 142 -5.25 -11.52 8.44
CA GLY A 142 -6.33 -11.81 7.48
C GLY A 142 -6.10 -11.27 6.07
N THR A 143 -5.15 -10.35 5.87
CA THR A 143 -4.84 -9.80 4.54
C THR A 143 -4.13 -10.82 3.63
N GLY A 144 -3.91 -10.45 2.37
CA GLY A 144 -3.34 -11.33 1.35
C GLY A 144 -1.82 -11.50 1.39
N TYR A 145 -1.30 -12.35 0.50
CA TYR A 145 0.13 -12.53 0.17
C TYR A 145 1.04 -13.10 1.27
N LYS A 146 0.50 -13.52 2.42
CA LYS A 146 1.22 -14.21 3.51
C LYS A 146 0.80 -15.67 3.70
N GLY A 147 0.22 -16.27 2.66
CA GLY A 147 -0.22 -17.67 2.66
C GLY A 147 -1.63 -17.89 3.24
N ALA A 148 -2.12 -19.11 3.07
CA ALA A 148 -3.52 -19.47 3.39
C ALA A 148 -3.82 -19.38 4.89
N LYS A 149 -2.89 -19.79 5.74
CA LYS A 149 -3.05 -19.75 7.21
C LYS A 149 -3.27 -18.32 7.70
N PHE A 150 -2.43 -17.39 7.28
CA PHE A 150 -2.54 -15.98 7.64
C PHE A 150 -3.84 -15.36 7.11
N LYS A 151 -4.17 -15.60 5.82
CA LYS A 151 -5.40 -15.09 5.20
C LYS A 151 -6.68 -15.59 5.88
N LYS A 152 -6.69 -16.85 6.33
CA LYS A 152 -7.87 -17.50 6.92
C LYS A 152 -7.98 -17.33 8.44
N SER A 153 -7.03 -16.67 9.09
CA SER A 153 -7.01 -16.52 10.55
C SER A 153 -8.21 -15.75 11.10
N THR A 154 -8.83 -14.89 10.29
CA THR A 154 -10.03 -14.14 10.66
C THR A 154 -11.35 -14.84 10.28
N TYR A 155 -11.29 -16.10 9.79
CA TYR A 155 -12.49 -16.85 9.43
C TYR A 155 -13.42 -17.04 10.63
N LEU A 156 -14.69 -16.73 10.47
CA LEU A 156 -15.75 -16.66 11.49
C LEU A 156 -15.51 -15.63 12.63
N ASN A 157 -14.47 -14.79 12.55
CA ASN A 157 -14.15 -13.74 13.51
C ASN A 157 -13.75 -12.44 12.80
N LEU A 158 -14.46 -12.11 11.72
CA LEU A 158 -14.22 -10.88 10.97
C LEU A 158 -14.37 -9.64 11.86
N VAL A 159 -13.57 -8.62 11.57
CA VAL A 159 -13.52 -7.32 12.23
C VAL A 159 -12.77 -7.33 13.56
N LYS A 160 -12.96 -8.34 14.39
CA LYS A 160 -12.39 -8.38 15.76
C LYS A 160 -10.86 -8.44 15.76
N LEU A 161 -10.28 -9.43 15.08
CA LEU A 161 -8.82 -9.63 15.08
C LEU A 161 -8.11 -8.54 14.28
N GLU A 162 -8.69 -8.14 13.15
CA GLU A 162 -8.16 -7.06 12.32
C GLU A 162 -8.14 -5.72 13.07
N ALA A 163 -9.19 -5.44 13.88
CA ALA A 163 -9.26 -4.22 14.68
C ALA A 163 -8.22 -4.22 15.80
N LEU A 164 -8.02 -5.32 16.49
CA LEU A 164 -6.97 -5.46 17.50
C LEU A 164 -5.59 -5.17 16.90
N ASP A 165 -5.28 -5.77 15.74
CA ASP A 165 -4.02 -5.48 15.04
C ASP A 165 -3.89 -3.98 14.72
N GLN A 166 -4.92 -3.33 14.17
CA GLN A 166 -4.84 -1.90 13.82
C GLN A 166 -4.70 -0.99 15.05
N ILE A 167 -5.32 -1.34 16.19
CA ILE A 167 -5.15 -0.62 17.45
C ILE A 167 -3.70 -0.79 17.96
N ASP A 168 -3.15 -2.00 17.91
CA ASP A 168 -1.78 -2.24 18.37
C ASP A 168 -0.73 -1.65 17.41
N VAL A 169 -1.03 -1.59 16.10
CA VAL A 169 -0.26 -0.82 15.11
C VAL A 169 -0.27 0.67 15.46
N ALA A 170 -1.42 1.24 15.84
CA ALA A 170 -1.51 2.65 16.23
C ALA A 170 -0.67 2.94 17.49
N LYS A 171 -0.71 2.06 18.51
CA LYS A 171 0.13 2.16 19.70
C LYS A 171 1.63 2.04 19.35
N HIS A 172 1.99 1.10 18.47
CA HIS A 172 3.36 0.96 17.97
C HIS A 172 3.85 2.25 17.33
N PHE A 173 3.09 2.84 16.42
CA PHE A 173 3.46 4.14 15.83
C PHE A 173 3.48 5.26 16.86
N GLY A 174 2.51 5.31 17.79
CA GLY A 174 2.44 6.30 18.87
C GLY A 174 3.65 6.28 19.79
N SER A 175 4.34 5.14 19.94
CA SER A 175 5.58 5.03 20.71
C SER A 175 6.80 5.62 20.02
N LEU A 176 6.72 5.95 18.73
CA LEU A 176 7.83 6.55 17.98
C LEU A 176 8.03 8.03 18.40
N PRO A 177 9.28 8.48 18.60
CA PRO A 177 9.57 9.79 19.18
C PRO A 177 9.04 10.97 18.35
N TYR A 178 8.81 10.77 17.07
CA TYR A 178 8.33 11.78 16.13
C TYR A 178 6.81 11.71 15.84
N ILE A 179 6.07 10.79 16.49
CA ILE A 179 4.61 10.76 16.41
C ILE A 179 4.00 11.48 17.63
N ASP A 180 3.01 12.31 17.37
CA ASP A 180 2.16 12.85 18.41
C ASP A 180 1.08 11.83 18.76
N ASP A 181 1.27 11.12 19.85
CA ASP A 181 0.40 10.05 20.33
C ASP A 181 -1.02 10.51 20.71
N LYS A 182 -1.21 11.82 20.86
CA LYS A 182 -2.53 12.44 21.08
C LYS A 182 -3.25 12.84 19.78
N ARG A 183 -2.62 12.65 18.64
CA ARG A 183 -3.16 13.03 17.32
C ARG A 183 -2.98 11.89 16.33
N ILE A 184 -3.53 10.73 16.66
CA ILE A 184 -3.59 9.56 15.79
C ILE A 184 -5.01 9.41 15.28
N GLY A 185 -5.19 9.37 13.97
CA GLY A 185 -6.46 9.09 13.33
C GLY A 185 -6.37 7.84 12.46
N ILE A 186 -7.51 7.24 12.18
CA ILE A 186 -7.64 6.07 11.30
C ILE A 186 -8.76 6.29 10.30
N TRP A 187 -8.55 5.90 9.05
CA TRP A 187 -9.57 5.95 8.03
C TRP A 187 -9.47 4.78 7.06
N GLY A 188 -10.54 4.55 6.31
CA GLY A 188 -10.60 3.55 5.27
C GLY A 188 -11.87 3.67 4.44
N TRP A 189 -11.94 2.93 3.34
CA TRP A 189 -13.06 2.91 2.42
C TRP A 189 -13.83 1.59 2.51
N SER A 190 -15.17 1.61 2.38
CA SER A 190 -16.01 0.41 2.37
C SER A 190 -15.79 -0.42 3.64
N PHE A 191 -15.34 -1.68 3.54
CA PHE A 191 -14.97 -2.51 4.68
C PHE A 191 -13.92 -1.80 5.56
N GLY A 192 -12.97 -1.07 4.98
CA GLY A 192 -12.02 -0.24 5.72
C GLY A 192 -12.69 0.90 6.49
N GLY A 193 -13.80 1.46 6.00
CA GLY A 193 -14.61 2.44 6.73
C GLY A 193 -15.29 1.81 7.96
N HIS A 194 -15.87 0.62 7.79
CA HIS A 194 -16.40 -0.17 8.90
C HIS A 194 -15.32 -0.47 9.96
N MET A 195 -14.13 -0.89 9.50
CA MET A 195 -12.98 -1.14 10.36
C MET A 195 -12.51 0.11 11.10
N ALA A 196 -12.44 1.27 10.42
CA ALA A 196 -12.06 2.53 11.07
C ALA A 196 -13.05 2.89 12.18
N ALA A 197 -14.36 2.82 11.92
CA ALA A 197 -15.39 3.06 12.92
C ALA A 197 -15.26 2.08 14.12
N HIS A 198 -15.05 0.78 13.84
CA HIS A 198 -14.88 -0.21 14.89
C HIS A 198 -13.63 0.06 15.74
N CYS A 199 -12.49 0.41 15.14
CA CYS A 199 -11.27 0.79 15.85
C CYS A 199 -11.48 2.02 16.76
N LEU A 200 -12.18 3.05 16.27
CA LEU A 200 -12.52 4.24 17.07
C LEU A 200 -13.39 3.90 18.28
N LEU A 201 -14.37 2.99 18.12
CA LEU A 201 -15.26 2.60 19.20
C LEU A 201 -14.59 1.69 20.24
N THR A 202 -13.68 0.84 19.85
CA THR A 202 -13.02 -0.16 20.71
C THR A 202 -11.65 0.27 21.22
N GLY A 203 -10.95 1.15 20.50
CA GLY A 203 -9.62 1.67 20.83
C GLY A 203 -9.62 3.13 21.28
N LYS A 204 -10.61 3.55 22.07
CA LYS A 204 -10.90 4.95 22.47
C LYS A 204 -9.72 5.80 22.93
N GLU A 205 -8.74 5.17 23.60
CA GLU A 205 -7.57 5.89 24.13
C GLU A 205 -6.40 5.96 23.14
N THR A 206 -6.58 5.37 21.95
CA THR A 206 -5.54 5.27 20.93
C THR A 206 -5.73 6.27 19.79
N PHE A 207 -6.99 6.66 19.53
CA PHE A 207 -7.37 7.51 18.39
C PHE A 207 -8.08 8.80 18.82
#